data_1173d09f9f905e177b17479e5aa8d31d
#
_entry.id   1173d09f9f905e177b17479e5aa8d31d
#
_cell.length_a   1.000
_cell.length_b   1.000
_cell.length_c   1.000
_cell.angle_alpha   90.00
_cell.angle_beta   90.00
_cell.angle_gamma   90.00
#
_symmetry.space_group_name_H-M   'P 1'
#
loop_
_entity.id
_entity.type
_entity.pdbx_description
1 polymer ?
#
loop_
_entity_poly.entity_id
_entity_poly.type
_entity_poly.pdbx_seq_one_letter_code
_entity_poly.pdbx_strand_id
1 'polypeptide(L)'
;MTKWDQKIDWLINRLKQDQSSDGSWAYPFDTGTTTDAYMIILLRTLAVQEDQLIRGLAQRILSKQSDNGAWKLFADEENGGNLSATVEAYYALLASGFVKKDDPRLVSAKKFILEHGGIQNTSMFTKIMLAITGKYKWPAFSPFPVEMILLPAACPINLYQFSIFGRANLIPIMILASRKFSMKMKNSPDLSDLFSARHPGHSWPENRDLLDWIGEELKKISEFPERLHASALDRAKKYMLARIEPDGTFYSYFSATFLMIFALLSLGHFKNGPIIQNAVKGLLSMATVIDGLPHMQYTTANVWNTALISYAMQNAGVPKEDKTVAAANRYLLSRQHNRSGDWKIHNPHGAPGGWGFSDINTINPDVDDTTAALRALIREAAGGTQTREAWKRGVNWTVSMQNRDGGWAAFEKNVHGKWLKLIPVEKAEYLLGDPSSADLTGRTLEFLGNYTNLENRHPAMEEGADWLIRHQRKDGSWYGRWGICYLYGTWAASTGLAASGIPASRPALKRAAGWIQSVQNHDGGWGESCRSDIHFEIFVNPLVNPFMPGMGK
;
A
#
# COMPACT_ATOMS: atom_id res chain seq x y z
N MET A 1 13.58 -20.52 -35.58
CA MET A 1 12.80 -19.88 -34.49
C MET A 1 11.95 -20.93 -33.83
N THR A 2 12.12 -21.14 -32.56
CA THR A 2 11.28 -22.07 -31.77
C THR A 2 9.88 -21.46 -31.55
N LYS A 3 8.90 -22.29 -31.14
CA LYS A 3 7.57 -21.79 -30.74
C LYS A 3 7.66 -20.78 -29.58
N TRP A 4 8.68 -20.90 -28.75
CA TRP A 4 8.96 -19.99 -27.64
C TRP A 4 9.49 -18.63 -28.11
N ASP A 5 10.41 -18.62 -29.09
CA ASP A 5 10.92 -17.38 -29.67
C ASP A 5 9.77 -16.55 -30.27
N GLN A 6 8.85 -17.19 -31.00
CA GLN A 6 7.67 -16.53 -31.57
C GLN A 6 6.76 -15.92 -30.50
N LYS A 7 6.58 -16.60 -29.37
CA LYS A 7 5.81 -16.06 -28.23
C LYS A 7 6.51 -14.87 -27.56
N ILE A 8 7.81 -14.95 -27.37
CA ILE A 8 8.61 -13.85 -26.80
C ILE A 8 8.52 -12.62 -27.70
N ASP A 9 8.70 -12.79 -29.02
CA ASP A 9 8.57 -11.70 -29.97
C ASP A 9 7.17 -11.07 -29.99
N TRP A 10 6.13 -11.91 -29.89
CA TRP A 10 4.76 -11.43 -29.79
C TRP A 10 4.53 -10.60 -28.52
N LEU A 11 5.02 -11.07 -27.36
CA LEU A 11 4.94 -10.33 -26.09
C LEU A 11 5.71 -9.00 -26.16
N ILE A 12 6.93 -9.01 -26.71
CA ILE A 12 7.73 -7.78 -26.88
C ILE A 12 6.96 -6.77 -27.74
N ASN A 13 6.40 -7.21 -28.88
CA ASN A 13 5.63 -6.33 -29.75
C ASN A 13 4.38 -5.78 -29.06
N ARG A 14 3.69 -6.60 -28.26
CA ARG A 14 2.55 -6.16 -27.46
C ARG A 14 2.96 -5.09 -26.43
N LEU A 15 4.03 -5.32 -25.68
CA LEU A 15 4.56 -4.36 -24.71
C LEU A 15 4.96 -3.04 -25.38
N LYS A 16 5.57 -3.09 -26.59
CA LYS A 16 5.89 -1.89 -27.36
C LYS A 16 4.65 -1.08 -27.74
N GLN A 17 3.55 -1.75 -28.08
CA GLN A 17 2.28 -1.10 -28.44
C GLN A 17 1.58 -0.49 -27.21
N ASP A 18 1.71 -1.11 -26.04
CA ASP A 18 1.06 -0.68 -24.82
C ASP A 18 1.84 0.42 -24.06
N GLN A 19 3.05 0.80 -24.55
CA GLN A 19 3.84 1.87 -23.94
C GLN A 19 3.16 3.23 -24.11
N SER A 20 3.03 3.97 -23.02
CA SER A 20 2.50 5.34 -23.01
C SER A 20 3.47 6.32 -23.70
N SER A 21 2.96 7.47 -24.14
CA SER A 21 3.76 8.47 -24.88
C SER A 21 4.91 9.07 -24.06
N ASP A 22 4.82 9.03 -22.71
CA ASP A 22 5.89 9.46 -21.80
C ASP A 22 6.98 8.40 -21.57
N GLY A 23 6.79 7.20 -22.14
CA GLY A 23 7.72 6.07 -22.02
C GLY A 23 7.39 5.10 -20.89
N SER A 24 6.34 5.34 -20.11
CA SER A 24 5.91 4.46 -19.01
C SER A 24 4.98 3.34 -19.48
N TRP A 25 4.74 2.36 -18.60
CA TRP A 25 3.61 1.44 -18.66
C TRP A 25 2.70 1.68 -17.47
N ALA A 26 1.44 1.99 -17.75
CA ALA A 26 0.42 2.30 -16.78
C ALA A 26 -0.58 1.14 -16.61
N TYR A 27 -0.07 -0.09 -16.53
CA TYR A 27 -0.95 -1.23 -16.28
C TYR A 27 -1.60 -1.10 -14.91
N PRO A 28 -2.92 -1.25 -14.86
CA PRO A 28 -3.67 -1.16 -13.61
C PRO A 28 -3.44 -2.39 -12.74
N PHE A 29 -3.63 -2.22 -11.44
CA PHE A 29 -3.82 -3.34 -10.54
C PHE A 29 -5.17 -3.24 -9.83
N ASP A 30 -5.84 -4.38 -9.71
CA ASP A 30 -7.15 -4.46 -9.07
C ASP A 30 -6.98 -4.46 -7.55
N THR A 31 -7.53 -3.46 -6.90
CA THR A 31 -7.50 -3.29 -5.43
C THR A 31 -8.85 -3.61 -4.77
N GLY A 32 -9.72 -4.34 -5.47
CA GLY A 32 -11.05 -4.67 -5.00
C GLY A 32 -12.06 -3.53 -5.21
N THR A 33 -13.09 -3.48 -4.36
CA THR A 33 -14.21 -2.54 -4.51
C THR A 33 -14.18 -1.36 -3.53
N THR A 34 -13.27 -1.37 -2.55
CA THR A 34 -13.23 -0.37 -1.48
C THR A 34 -12.93 1.05 -2.01
N THR A 35 -11.94 1.20 -2.89
CA THR A 35 -11.62 2.50 -3.49
C THR A 35 -12.72 3.02 -4.39
N ASP A 36 -13.40 2.14 -5.13
CA ASP A 36 -14.56 2.47 -5.95
C ASP A 36 -15.71 2.99 -5.07
N ALA A 37 -15.98 2.30 -3.96
CA ALA A 37 -16.99 2.70 -2.99
C ALA A 37 -16.67 4.06 -2.34
N TYR A 38 -15.44 4.26 -1.91
CA TYR A 38 -15.01 5.51 -1.28
C TYR A 38 -15.06 6.68 -2.27
N MET A 39 -14.74 6.45 -3.54
CA MET A 39 -14.84 7.50 -4.56
C MET A 39 -16.29 7.92 -4.80
N ILE A 40 -17.25 6.99 -4.92
CA ILE A 40 -18.66 7.30 -5.03
C ILE A 40 -19.12 8.15 -3.83
N ILE A 41 -18.77 7.72 -2.61
CA ILE A 41 -19.12 8.40 -1.37
C ILE A 41 -18.52 9.82 -1.32
N LEU A 42 -17.26 9.98 -1.70
CA LEU A 42 -16.58 11.27 -1.76
C LEU A 42 -17.26 12.23 -2.72
N LEU A 43 -17.45 11.82 -3.98
CA LEU A 43 -18.04 12.65 -5.03
C LEU A 43 -19.46 13.09 -4.66
N ARG A 44 -20.28 12.19 -4.10
CA ARG A 44 -21.64 12.52 -3.63
C ARG A 44 -21.63 13.44 -2.40
N THR A 45 -20.68 13.26 -1.48
CA THR A 45 -20.58 14.11 -0.29
C THR A 45 -20.15 15.53 -0.65
N LEU A 46 -19.21 15.66 -1.57
CA LEU A 46 -18.74 16.97 -2.05
C LEU A 46 -19.67 17.60 -3.12
N ALA A 47 -20.67 16.87 -3.59
CA ALA A 47 -21.56 17.26 -4.70
C ALA A 47 -20.80 17.54 -6.01
N VAL A 48 -19.76 16.74 -6.30
CA VAL A 48 -19.01 16.78 -7.57
C VAL A 48 -19.82 16.04 -8.64
N GLN A 49 -19.95 16.64 -9.83
CA GLN A 49 -20.74 16.11 -10.93
C GLN A 49 -19.89 15.17 -11.81
N GLU A 50 -19.88 13.89 -11.44
CA GLU A 50 -19.17 12.81 -12.17
C GLU A 50 -20.11 11.59 -12.33
N ASP A 51 -21.34 11.84 -12.79
CA ASP A 51 -22.39 10.82 -12.83
C ASP A 51 -22.03 9.62 -13.72
N GLN A 52 -21.29 9.83 -14.80
CA GLN A 52 -20.85 8.73 -15.66
C GLN A 52 -19.85 7.81 -14.94
N LEU A 53 -18.86 8.40 -14.26
CA LEU A 53 -17.90 7.64 -13.44
C LEU A 53 -18.62 6.91 -12.31
N ILE A 54 -19.47 7.60 -11.55
CA ILE A 54 -20.23 7.02 -10.43
C ILE A 54 -21.07 5.83 -10.91
N ARG A 55 -21.73 5.94 -12.06
CA ARG A 55 -22.51 4.82 -12.65
C ARG A 55 -21.62 3.63 -12.99
N GLY A 56 -20.49 3.87 -13.64
CA GLY A 56 -19.53 2.82 -13.99
C GLY A 56 -18.93 2.13 -12.78
N LEU A 57 -18.53 2.89 -11.75
CA LEU A 57 -18.02 2.33 -10.48
C LEU A 57 -19.12 1.51 -9.77
N ALA A 58 -20.37 1.97 -9.75
CA ALA A 58 -21.48 1.22 -9.18
C ALA A 58 -21.72 -0.10 -9.94
N GLN A 59 -21.63 -0.09 -11.27
CA GLN A 59 -21.72 -1.31 -12.09
C GLN A 59 -20.59 -2.29 -11.77
N ARG A 60 -19.35 -1.78 -11.61
CA ARG A 60 -18.23 -2.62 -11.22
C ARG A 60 -18.43 -3.23 -9.83
N ILE A 61 -18.82 -2.45 -8.83
CA ILE A 61 -19.14 -2.96 -7.50
C ILE A 61 -20.16 -4.09 -7.60
N LEU A 62 -21.26 -3.89 -8.33
CA LEU A 62 -22.30 -4.91 -8.53
C LEU A 62 -21.78 -6.18 -9.21
N SER A 63 -20.87 -6.06 -10.18
CA SER A 63 -20.30 -7.22 -10.89
C SER A 63 -19.37 -8.09 -10.03
N LYS A 64 -18.90 -7.56 -8.91
CA LYS A 64 -18.01 -8.27 -7.97
C LYS A 64 -18.75 -8.87 -6.75
N GLN A 65 -20.08 -8.76 -6.70
CA GLN A 65 -20.88 -9.33 -5.62
C GLN A 65 -20.93 -10.87 -5.72
N SER A 66 -20.72 -11.54 -4.60
CA SER A 66 -20.86 -13.00 -4.47
C SER A 66 -22.32 -13.41 -4.35
N ASP A 67 -22.64 -14.70 -4.64
CA ASP A 67 -24.00 -15.23 -4.64
C ASP A 67 -24.72 -15.10 -3.28
N ASN A 68 -23.97 -15.09 -2.18
CA ASN A 68 -24.49 -14.87 -0.83
C ASN A 68 -24.75 -13.38 -0.49
N GLY A 69 -24.56 -12.48 -1.44
CA GLY A 69 -24.76 -11.04 -1.28
C GLY A 69 -23.56 -10.26 -0.75
N ALA A 70 -22.48 -10.92 -0.38
CA ALA A 70 -21.28 -10.26 0.16
C ALA A 70 -20.31 -9.81 -0.94
N TRP A 71 -19.37 -8.92 -0.54
CA TRP A 71 -18.16 -8.60 -1.29
C TRP A 71 -16.94 -9.16 -0.58
N LYS A 72 -15.96 -9.58 -1.36
CA LYS A 72 -14.71 -10.20 -0.91
C LYS A 72 -13.54 -9.25 -1.13
N LEU A 73 -12.52 -9.36 -0.28
CA LEU A 73 -11.22 -8.72 -0.50
C LEU A 73 -10.35 -9.55 -1.46
N PHE A 74 -10.49 -10.88 -1.45
CA PHE A 74 -9.79 -11.81 -2.34
C PHE A 74 -10.64 -13.06 -2.61
N ALA A 75 -10.33 -13.79 -3.66
CA ALA A 75 -11.23 -14.80 -4.26
C ALA A 75 -11.70 -15.91 -3.30
N ASP A 76 -10.80 -16.45 -2.47
CA ASP A 76 -11.04 -17.55 -1.54
C ASP A 76 -11.15 -17.10 -0.07
N GLU A 77 -11.60 -15.86 0.16
CA GLU A 77 -11.84 -15.33 1.50
C GLU A 77 -12.87 -16.19 2.25
N GLU A 78 -12.57 -16.45 3.54
CA GLU A 78 -13.39 -17.26 4.44
C GLU A 78 -14.76 -16.62 4.71
N ASN A 79 -15.69 -17.39 5.25
CA ASN A 79 -17.07 -16.97 5.58
C ASN A 79 -17.85 -16.40 4.38
N GLY A 80 -17.37 -16.63 3.16
CA GLY A 80 -18.05 -16.23 1.93
C GLY A 80 -17.96 -14.74 1.60
N GLY A 81 -17.23 -13.93 2.39
CA GLY A 81 -17.05 -12.51 2.12
C GLY A 81 -16.57 -11.70 3.32
N ASN A 82 -16.35 -10.41 3.08
CA ASN A 82 -15.86 -9.45 4.07
C ASN A 82 -16.95 -8.49 4.53
N LEU A 83 -17.18 -8.43 5.83
CA LEU A 83 -18.22 -7.57 6.40
C LEU A 83 -17.99 -6.08 6.09
N SER A 84 -16.75 -5.59 6.25
CA SER A 84 -16.40 -4.19 6.02
C SER A 84 -16.59 -3.82 4.55
N ALA A 85 -16.03 -4.62 3.63
CA ALA A 85 -16.19 -4.41 2.19
C ALA A 85 -17.67 -4.47 1.76
N THR A 86 -18.47 -5.34 2.40
CA THR A 86 -19.91 -5.45 2.12
C THR A 86 -20.67 -4.21 2.58
N VAL A 87 -20.37 -3.67 3.76
CA VAL A 87 -20.99 -2.41 4.25
C VAL A 87 -20.58 -1.22 3.37
N GLU A 88 -19.33 -1.14 2.97
CA GLU A 88 -18.81 -0.07 2.10
C GLU A 88 -19.47 -0.10 0.72
N ALA A 89 -19.54 -1.27 0.10
CA ALA A 89 -20.21 -1.48 -1.17
C ALA A 89 -21.73 -1.15 -1.09
N TYR A 90 -22.41 -1.67 -0.08
CA TYR A 90 -23.84 -1.39 0.17
C TYR A 90 -24.10 0.12 0.28
N TYR A 91 -23.30 0.80 1.09
CA TYR A 91 -23.45 2.25 1.27
C TYR A 91 -23.17 3.03 -0.01
N ALA A 92 -22.09 2.70 -0.72
CA ALA A 92 -21.74 3.36 -1.97
C ALA A 92 -22.80 3.16 -3.06
N LEU A 93 -23.36 1.96 -3.18
CA LEU A 93 -24.44 1.66 -4.14
C LEU A 93 -25.68 2.51 -3.87
N LEU A 94 -26.11 2.62 -2.62
CA LEU A 94 -27.21 3.53 -2.25
C LEU A 94 -26.87 5.00 -2.50
N ALA A 95 -25.64 5.42 -2.11
CA ALA A 95 -25.16 6.79 -2.31
C ALA A 95 -25.06 7.16 -3.79
N SER A 96 -24.79 6.20 -4.67
CA SER A 96 -24.75 6.41 -6.13
C SER A 96 -26.04 6.99 -6.67
N GLY A 97 -27.17 6.62 -6.06
CA GLY A 97 -28.53 6.97 -6.51
C GLY A 97 -29.05 6.09 -7.65
N PHE A 98 -28.27 5.11 -8.11
CA PHE A 98 -28.66 4.20 -9.20
C PHE A 98 -29.23 2.87 -8.72
N VAL A 99 -29.05 2.55 -7.43
CA VAL A 99 -29.53 1.31 -6.80
C VAL A 99 -30.40 1.66 -5.59
N LYS A 100 -31.54 0.99 -5.44
CA LYS A 100 -32.49 1.21 -4.35
C LYS A 100 -32.34 0.13 -3.26
N LYS A 101 -32.86 0.41 -2.04
CA LYS A 101 -32.82 -0.54 -0.91
C LYS A 101 -33.54 -1.86 -1.17
N ASP A 102 -34.55 -1.85 -2.03
CA ASP A 102 -35.36 -3.01 -2.43
C ASP A 102 -34.76 -3.84 -3.57
N ASP A 103 -33.62 -3.43 -4.11
CA ASP A 103 -32.86 -4.24 -5.07
C ASP A 103 -32.49 -5.59 -4.42
N PRO A 104 -32.79 -6.74 -5.06
CA PRO A 104 -32.51 -8.06 -4.48
C PRO A 104 -31.06 -8.26 -4.03
N ARG A 105 -30.11 -7.64 -4.72
CA ARG A 105 -28.67 -7.69 -4.38
C ARG A 105 -28.40 -6.97 -3.07
N LEU A 106 -29.03 -5.82 -2.82
CA LEU A 106 -28.90 -5.10 -1.55
C LEU A 106 -29.66 -5.78 -0.42
N VAL A 107 -30.80 -6.42 -0.71
CA VAL A 107 -31.51 -7.24 0.28
C VAL A 107 -30.64 -8.41 0.75
N SER A 108 -29.97 -9.09 -0.18
CA SER A 108 -29.02 -10.18 0.15
C SER A 108 -27.81 -9.66 0.94
N ALA A 109 -27.23 -8.54 0.53
CA ALA A 109 -26.11 -7.91 1.24
C ALA A 109 -26.49 -7.51 2.67
N LYS A 110 -27.68 -6.91 2.87
CA LYS A 110 -28.19 -6.57 4.20
C LYS A 110 -28.31 -7.81 5.11
N LYS A 111 -28.82 -8.91 4.57
CA LYS A 111 -28.90 -10.18 5.31
C LYS A 111 -27.51 -10.61 5.77
N PHE A 112 -26.53 -10.66 4.87
CA PHE A 112 -25.13 -10.99 5.21
C PHE A 112 -24.59 -10.06 6.31
N ILE A 113 -24.76 -8.74 6.18
CA ILE A 113 -24.29 -7.75 7.16
C ILE A 113 -24.85 -8.04 8.56
N LEU A 114 -26.17 -8.29 8.66
CA LEU A 114 -26.81 -8.53 9.96
C LEU A 114 -26.42 -9.88 10.59
N GLU A 115 -26.22 -10.91 9.79
CA GLU A 115 -25.75 -12.22 10.23
C GLU A 115 -24.31 -12.16 10.78
N HIS A 116 -23.49 -11.22 10.30
CA HIS A 116 -22.11 -11.01 10.74
C HIS A 116 -21.95 -9.89 11.78
N GLY A 117 -23.04 -9.50 12.44
CA GLY A 117 -23.00 -8.57 13.59
C GLY A 117 -23.25 -7.10 13.27
N GLY A 118 -23.63 -6.78 12.02
CA GLY A 118 -24.00 -5.42 11.62
C GLY A 118 -22.82 -4.46 11.47
N ILE A 119 -23.15 -3.19 11.28
CA ILE A 119 -22.15 -2.10 11.12
C ILE A 119 -21.20 -2.02 12.32
N GLN A 120 -21.66 -2.36 13.53
CA GLN A 120 -20.87 -2.31 14.77
C GLN A 120 -19.63 -3.22 14.71
N ASN A 121 -19.67 -4.27 13.89
CA ASN A 121 -18.62 -5.27 13.80
C ASN A 121 -17.65 -5.06 12.63
N THR A 122 -17.79 -3.94 11.89
CA THR A 122 -16.88 -3.57 10.82
C THR A 122 -15.52 -3.11 11.32
N SER A 123 -14.55 -3.03 10.41
CA SER A 123 -13.20 -2.54 10.70
C SER A 123 -13.20 -1.09 11.19
N MET A 124 -12.12 -0.67 11.84
CA MET A 124 -11.95 0.72 12.28
C MET A 124 -12.01 1.71 11.10
N PHE A 125 -11.41 1.39 9.96
CA PHE A 125 -11.41 2.28 8.78
C PHE A 125 -12.82 2.47 8.21
N THR A 126 -13.62 1.42 8.13
CA THR A 126 -15.04 1.51 7.72
C THR A 126 -15.83 2.38 8.69
N LYS A 127 -15.65 2.21 10.02
CA LYS A 127 -16.30 3.07 11.03
C LYS A 127 -15.90 4.53 10.90
N ILE A 128 -14.62 4.82 10.61
CA ILE A 128 -14.13 6.19 10.36
C ILE A 128 -14.84 6.80 9.16
N MET A 129 -14.90 6.10 8.03
CA MET A 129 -15.61 6.56 6.82
C MET A 129 -17.09 6.84 7.12
N LEU A 130 -17.75 5.93 7.84
CA LEU A 130 -19.14 6.10 8.27
C LEU A 130 -19.31 7.29 9.23
N ALA A 131 -18.37 7.53 10.14
CA ALA A 131 -18.41 8.67 11.04
C ALA A 131 -18.20 10.00 10.30
N ILE A 132 -17.26 10.06 9.35
CA ILE A 132 -17.04 11.22 8.47
C ILE A 132 -18.32 11.59 7.71
N THR A 133 -19.10 10.59 7.29
CA THR A 133 -20.35 10.81 6.53
C THR A 133 -21.61 10.86 7.40
N GLY A 134 -21.45 10.87 8.74
CA GLY A 134 -22.52 10.98 9.72
C GLY A 134 -23.42 9.75 9.83
N LYS A 135 -22.87 8.56 9.50
CA LYS A 135 -23.54 7.25 9.61
C LYS A 135 -23.12 6.45 10.84
N TYR A 136 -22.05 6.86 11.49
CA TYR A 136 -21.56 6.30 12.75
C TYR A 136 -21.17 7.43 13.71
N LYS A 137 -21.22 7.19 15.02
CA LYS A 137 -20.79 8.20 16.00
C LYS A 137 -19.30 8.08 16.27
N TRP A 138 -18.60 9.20 16.31
CA TRP A 138 -17.22 9.25 16.78
C TRP A 138 -17.11 8.77 18.23
N PRO A 139 -15.99 8.15 18.64
CA PRO A 139 -15.78 7.77 20.04
C PRO A 139 -15.74 9.00 20.95
N ALA A 140 -16.01 8.79 22.22
CA ALA A 140 -15.88 9.84 23.23
C ALA A 140 -14.45 10.38 23.27
N PHE A 141 -13.48 9.47 23.29
CA PHE A 141 -12.05 9.74 23.25
C PHE A 141 -11.44 9.15 21.97
N SER A 142 -10.55 9.91 21.33
CA SER A 142 -9.80 9.40 20.18
C SER A 142 -8.75 8.41 20.67
N PRO A 143 -8.63 7.22 20.07
CA PRO A 143 -7.55 6.30 20.39
C PRO A 143 -6.16 6.86 20.04
N PHE A 144 -6.11 7.90 19.19
CA PHE A 144 -4.91 8.62 18.82
C PHE A 144 -5.19 10.13 18.92
N PRO A 145 -4.86 10.77 20.05
CA PRO A 145 -5.05 12.21 20.18
C PRO A 145 -4.12 12.97 19.24
N VAL A 146 -4.62 14.07 18.65
CA VAL A 146 -3.84 14.86 17.70
C VAL A 146 -2.57 15.44 18.31
N GLU A 147 -2.53 15.58 19.62
CA GLU A 147 -1.38 16.05 20.41
C GLU A 147 -0.15 15.15 20.29
N MET A 148 -0.30 13.88 19.92
CA MET A 148 0.83 12.98 19.61
C MET A 148 1.81 13.57 18.60
N ILE A 149 1.36 14.47 17.72
CA ILE A 149 2.23 15.10 16.72
C ILE A 149 3.26 16.05 17.36
N LEU A 150 3.04 16.45 18.60
CA LEU A 150 3.95 17.31 19.36
C LEU A 150 5.07 16.51 20.05
N LEU A 151 4.90 15.20 20.22
CA LEU A 151 5.90 14.34 20.85
C LEU A 151 7.18 14.33 20.02
N PRO A 152 8.35 14.61 20.62
CA PRO A 152 9.64 14.57 19.93
C PRO A 152 9.94 13.16 19.39
N ALA A 153 10.72 13.07 18.31
CA ALA A 153 11.17 11.79 17.75
C ALA A 153 12.02 10.95 18.73
N ALA A 154 12.57 11.58 19.78
CA ALA A 154 13.30 10.90 20.86
C ALA A 154 12.38 10.19 21.87
N CYS A 155 11.07 10.51 21.90
CA CYS A 155 10.13 9.79 22.74
C CYS A 155 9.95 8.35 22.24
N PRO A 156 9.84 7.35 23.14
CA PRO A 156 9.66 5.96 22.76
C PRO A 156 8.41 5.71 21.90
N ILE A 157 7.32 6.44 22.19
CA ILE A 157 6.10 6.45 21.37
C ILE A 157 5.95 7.86 20.78
N ASN A 158 6.04 7.94 19.45
CA ASN A 158 5.87 9.16 18.71
C ASN A 158 5.40 8.84 17.27
N LEU A 159 4.98 9.84 16.51
CA LEU A 159 4.46 9.61 15.16
C LEU A 159 5.47 9.03 14.18
N TYR A 160 6.77 9.23 14.39
CA TYR A 160 7.81 8.72 13.49
C TYR A 160 8.19 7.26 13.78
N GLN A 161 7.58 6.64 14.79
CA GLN A 161 7.60 5.19 14.98
C GLN A 161 6.53 4.45 14.17
N PHE A 162 5.64 5.18 13.50
CA PHE A 162 4.75 4.64 12.48
C PHE A 162 5.41 4.78 11.10
N SER A 163 5.13 3.84 10.22
CA SER A 163 5.53 3.96 8.81
C SER A 163 4.92 5.20 8.15
N ILE A 164 5.50 5.65 7.04
CA ILE A 164 4.93 6.73 6.21
C ILE A 164 3.47 6.44 5.86
N PHE A 165 3.16 5.21 5.45
CA PHE A 165 1.79 4.78 5.17
C PHE A 165 0.88 4.94 6.40
N GLY A 166 1.35 4.50 7.56
CA GLY A 166 0.64 4.67 8.83
C GLY A 166 0.36 6.15 9.12
N ARG A 167 1.38 7.01 9.06
CA ARG A 167 1.24 8.46 9.31
C ARG A 167 0.32 9.15 8.32
N ALA A 168 0.41 8.82 7.04
CA ALA A 168 -0.40 9.42 5.99
C ALA A 168 -1.90 9.21 6.22
N ASN A 169 -2.30 8.08 6.79
CA ASN A 169 -3.68 7.82 7.16
C ASN A 169 -4.02 8.32 8.57
N LEU A 170 -3.13 8.13 9.54
CA LEU A 170 -3.40 8.44 10.94
C LEU A 170 -3.56 9.93 11.22
N ILE A 171 -2.70 10.78 10.63
CA ILE A 171 -2.74 12.22 10.91
C ILE A 171 -4.06 12.87 10.50
N PRO A 172 -4.62 12.63 9.30
CA PRO A 172 -5.97 13.10 8.98
C PRO A 172 -7.04 12.53 9.93
N ILE A 173 -6.94 11.25 10.30
CA ILE A 173 -7.88 10.60 11.24
C ILE A 173 -7.86 11.28 12.60
N MET A 174 -6.68 11.60 13.14
CA MET A 174 -6.54 12.30 14.42
C MET A 174 -7.22 13.67 14.40
N ILE A 175 -7.07 14.44 13.32
CA ILE A 175 -7.76 15.72 13.14
C ILE A 175 -9.28 15.51 13.10
N LEU A 176 -9.75 14.58 12.28
CA LEU A 176 -11.18 14.30 12.10
C LEU A 176 -11.85 13.84 13.40
N ALA A 177 -11.19 12.93 14.13
CA ALA A 177 -11.68 12.42 15.42
C ALA A 177 -11.70 13.51 16.51
N SER A 178 -10.63 14.32 16.58
CA SER A 178 -10.53 15.45 17.52
C SER A 178 -11.64 16.50 17.29
N ARG A 179 -11.98 16.75 16.01
CA ARG A 179 -13.06 17.67 15.62
C ARG A 179 -14.44 17.01 15.63
N LYS A 180 -14.54 15.69 15.82
CA LYS A 180 -15.77 14.88 15.65
C LYS A 180 -16.48 15.24 14.35
N PHE A 181 -15.69 15.43 13.29
CA PHE A 181 -16.16 15.99 12.03
C PHE A 181 -17.11 15.03 11.33
N SER A 182 -18.22 15.57 10.83
CA SER A 182 -19.11 14.83 9.94
C SER A 182 -19.69 15.75 8.87
N MET A 183 -19.82 15.23 7.66
CA MET A 183 -20.40 15.92 6.51
C MET A 183 -21.37 14.99 5.78
N LYS A 184 -22.65 15.29 5.87
CA LYS A 184 -23.71 14.50 5.22
C LYS A 184 -23.88 14.93 3.77
N MET A 185 -24.00 13.97 2.86
CA MET A 185 -24.40 14.25 1.48
C MET A 185 -25.87 14.71 1.41
N LYS A 186 -26.24 15.45 0.35
CA LYS A 186 -27.59 16.03 0.18
C LYS A 186 -28.71 14.98 0.28
N ASN A 187 -28.55 13.84 -0.39
CA ASN A 187 -29.47 12.71 -0.38
C ASN A 187 -28.83 11.53 0.37
N SER A 188 -28.52 11.75 1.65
CA SER A 188 -27.80 10.78 2.45
C SER A 188 -28.64 9.53 2.72
N PRO A 189 -28.24 8.32 2.25
CA PRO A 189 -29.00 7.11 2.48
C PRO A 189 -29.11 6.80 3.97
N ASP A 190 -30.24 6.23 4.40
CA ASP A 190 -30.39 5.70 5.74
C ASP A 190 -29.80 4.28 5.84
N LEU A 191 -28.92 4.08 6.82
CA LEU A 191 -28.26 2.81 7.14
C LEU A 191 -28.63 2.30 8.53
N SER A 192 -29.63 2.88 9.18
CA SER A 192 -30.03 2.51 10.55
C SER A 192 -30.45 1.05 10.68
N ASP A 193 -30.97 0.48 9.60
CA ASP A 193 -31.41 -0.91 9.52
C ASP A 193 -30.28 -1.94 9.31
N LEU A 194 -29.03 -1.50 9.27
CA LEU A 194 -27.84 -2.35 9.26
C LEU A 194 -27.21 -2.54 10.65
N PHE A 195 -27.75 -1.88 11.68
CA PHE A 195 -27.31 -2.10 13.04
C PHE A 195 -27.90 -3.39 13.62
N SER A 196 -27.06 -4.23 14.19
CA SER A 196 -27.51 -5.46 14.84
C SER A 196 -28.10 -5.17 16.22
N ALA A 197 -29.30 -5.70 16.48
CA ALA A 197 -29.92 -5.62 17.80
C ALA A 197 -29.16 -6.42 18.88
N ARG A 198 -28.33 -7.39 18.50
CA ARG A 198 -27.55 -8.22 19.43
C ARG A 198 -26.37 -7.48 20.05
N HIS A 199 -25.92 -6.39 19.44
CA HIS A 199 -24.81 -5.55 19.90
C HIS A 199 -25.24 -4.09 19.89
N PRO A 200 -26.10 -3.65 20.84
CA PRO A 200 -26.58 -2.28 20.86
C PRO A 200 -25.44 -1.31 21.20
N GLY A 201 -25.24 -0.30 20.34
CA GLY A 201 -24.30 0.78 20.58
C GLY A 201 -23.19 0.93 19.53
N HIS A 202 -22.51 2.06 19.60
CA HIS A 202 -21.35 2.37 18.77
C HIS A 202 -20.08 1.95 19.50
N SER A 203 -19.54 0.77 19.18
CA SER A 203 -18.32 0.25 19.82
C SER A 203 -17.06 0.70 19.05
N TRP A 204 -16.07 1.17 19.77
CA TRP A 204 -14.74 1.46 19.28
C TRP A 204 -13.72 0.69 20.11
N PRO A 205 -12.64 0.17 19.50
CA PRO A 205 -11.57 -0.43 20.28
C PRO A 205 -10.85 0.66 21.10
N GLU A 206 -10.58 0.39 22.36
CA GLU A 206 -9.91 1.31 23.28
C GLU A 206 -8.69 0.63 23.91
N ASN A 207 -7.60 1.37 24.07
CA ASN A 207 -6.49 1.01 24.94
C ASN A 207 -6.22 2.17 25.89
N ARG A 208 -6.72 2.06 27.13
CA ARG A 208 -6.62 3.11 28.15
C ARG A 208 -5.19 3.34 28.59
N ASP A 209 -4.41 2.29 28.76
CA ASP A 209 -3.02 2.39 29.21
C ASP A 209 -2.16 3.23 28.23
N LEU A 210 -2.39 3.05 26.92
CA LEU A 210 -1.73 3.86 25.88
C LEU A 210 -2.15 5.34 25.95
N LEU A 211 -3.44 5.61 26.16
CA LEU A 211 -3.96 6.97 26.27
C LEU A 211 -3.45 7.69 27.51
N ASP A 212 -3.40 7.00 28.65
CA ASP A 212 -2.88 7.53 29.91
C ASP A 212 -1.39 7.87 29.79
N TRP A 213 -0.60 6.96 29.19
CA TRP A 213 0.81 7.20 28.93
C TRP A 213 1.03 8.43 28.02
N ILE A 214 0.29 8.54 26.90
CA ILE A 214 0.35 9.70 26.01
C ILE A 214 0.01 10.98 26.77
N GLY A 215 -1.03 10.94 27.61
CA GLY A 215 -1.44 12.07 28.45
C GLY A 215 -0.36 12.54 29.40
N GLU A 216 0.37 11.62 30.04
CA GLU A 216 1.50 11.94 30.92
C GLU A 216 2.69 12.55 30.18
N GLU A 217 3.06 12.02 29.01
CA GLU A 217 4.13 12.60 28.19
C GLU A 217 3.77 14.01 27.70
N LEU A 218 2.51 14.24 27.35
CA LEU A 218 2.05 15.58 26.93
C LEU A 218 2.04 16.60 28.06
N LYS A 219 1.73 16.19 29.31
CA LYS A 219 1.83 17.08 30.50
C LYS A 219 3.24 17.59 30.72
N LYS A 220 4.27 16.81 30.36
CA LYS A 220 5.67 17.25 30.43
C LYS A 220 6.01 18.39 29.45
N ILE A 221 5.23 18.50 28.36
CA ILE A 221 5.46 19.51 27.31
C ILE A 221 4.80 20.85 27.68
N SER A 222 3.62 20.84 28.26
CA SER A 222 2.90 22.06 28.66
C SER A 222 1.81 21.79 29.69
N GLU A 223 1.63 22.75 30.60
CA GLU A 223 0.54 22.78 31.59
C GLU A 223 -0.79 23.33 31.01
N PHE A 224 -0.81 23.78 29.74
CA PHE A 224 -1.98 24.40 29.10
C PHE A 224 -2.55 23.52 27.98
N PRO A 225 -3.51 22.60 28.27
CA PRO A 225 -4.06 21.65 27.31
C PRO A 225 -4.67 22.30 26.06
N GLU A 226 -5.37 23.41 26.19
CA GLU A 226 -6.03 24.11 25.07
C GLU A 226 -5.01 24.67 24.06
N ARG A 227 -3.89 25.23 24.54
CA ARG A 227 -2.80 25.72 23.69
C ARG A 227 -2.09 24.57 22.98
N LEU A 228 -1.92 23.43 23.66
CA LEU A 228 -1.38 22.22 23.06
C LEU A 228 -2.27 21.74 21.92
N HIS A 229 -3.58 21.68 22.13
CA HIS A 229 -4.54 21.23 21.13
C HIS A 229 -4.48 22.09 19.84
N ALA A 230 -4.53 23.41 19.99
CA ALA A 230 -4.44 24.33 18.86
C ALA A 230 -3.10 24.19 18.10
N SER A 231 -1.99 24.08 18.84
CA SER A 231 -0.65 23.85 18.27
C SER A 231 -0.55 22.53 17.53
N ALA A 232 -1.15 21.46 18.08
CA ALA A 232 -1.18 20.14 17.47
C ALA A 232 -1.95 20.15 16.15
N LEU A 233 -3.13 20.76 16.11
CA LEU A 233 -3.92 20.90 14.88
C LEU A 233 -3.18 21.70 13.81
N ASP A 234 -2.52 22.81 14.17
CA ASP A 234 -1.71 23.59 13.23
C ASP A 234 -0.52 22.78 12.69
N ARG A 235 0.19 22.07 13.57
CA ARG A 235 1.30 21.21 13.17
C ARG A 235 0.84 20.05 12.27
N ALA A 236 -0.29 19.43 12.57
CA ALA A 236 -0.88 18.37 11.75
C ALA A 236 -1.32 18.89 10.37
N LYS A 237 -1.93 20.07 10.32
CA LYS A 237 -2.24 20.76 9.07
C LYS A 237 -0.99 21.03 8.23
N LYS A 238 0.05 21.62 8.84
CA LYS A 238 1.33 21.90 8.16
C LYS A 238 1.99 20.62 7.66
N TYR A 239 1.92 19.55 8.46
CA TYR A 239 2.43 18.23 8.05
C TYR A 239 1.76 17.75 6.76
N MET A 240 0.43 17.77 6.69
CA MET A 240 -0.29 17.36 5.49
C MET A 240 0.05 18.24 4.29
N LEU A 241 -0.04 19.57 4.44
CA LEU A 241 0.19 20.51 3.33
C LEU A 241 1.60 20.42 2.73
N ALA A 242 2.62 20.12 3.55
CA ALA A 242 3.99 19.96 3.10
C ALA A 242 4.24 18.66 2.31
N ARG A 243 3.28 17.73 2.28
CA ARG A 243 3.39 16.40 1.68
C ARG A 243 2.34 16.12 0.62
N ILE A 244 1.63 17.15 0.19
CA ILE A 244 0.79 17.09 -0.99
C ILE A 244 1.71 17.03 -2.20
N GLU A 245 1.49 16.03 -3.04
CA GLU A 245 2.21 15.83 -4.30
C GLU A 245 1.71 16.82 -5.38
N PRO A 246 2.47 17.03 -6.46
CA PRO A 246 2.12 17.99 -7.50
C PRO A 246 0.74 17.78 -8.14
N ASP A 247 0.23 16.55 -8.14
CA ASP A 247 -1.11 16.21 -8.62
C ASP A 247 -2.23 16.50 -7.61
N GLY A 248 -1.90 16.95 -6.41
CA GLY A 248 -2.82 17.23 -5.32
C GLY A 248 -3.08 16.05 -4.39
N THR A 249 -2.54 14.87 -4.64
CA THR A 249 -2.68 13.73 -3.76
C THR A 249 -1.78 13.83 -2.52
N PHE A 250 -2.14 13.13 -1.47
CA PHE A 250 -1.34 13.01 -0.26
C PHE A 250 -0.53 11.73 -0.31
N TYR A 251 0.79 11.85 -0.54
CA TYR A 251 1.72 10.74 -0.76
C TYR A 251 1.33 9.78 -1.90
N SER A 252 0.56 10.24 -2.88
CA SER A 252 0.05 9.40 -3.98
C SER A 252 -0.86 8.24 -3.54
N TYR A 253 -1.42 8.28 -2.32
CA TYR A 253 -2.32 7.25 -1.80
C TYR A 253 -3.76 7.72 -1.82
N PHE A 254 -4.66 6.86 -2.31
CA PHE A 254 -6.10 7.12 -2.37
C PHE A 254 -6.69 7.37 -0.98
N SER A 255 -6.50 6.44 -0.02
CA SER A 255 -7.09 6.56 1.32
C SER A 255 -6.57 7.78 2.08
N ALA A 256 -5.28 8.04 2.01
CA ALA A 256 -4.67 9.19 2.66
C ALA A 256 -5.21 10.52 2.08
N THR A 257 -5.37 10.60 0.76
CA THR A 257 -5.93 11.78 0.08
C THR A 257 -7.40 11.96 0.41
N PHE A 258 -8.19 10.88 0.41
CA PHE A 258 -9.58 10.88 0.84
C PHE A 258 -9.74 11.45 2.26
N LEU A 259 -8.97 10.95 3.21
CA LEU A 259 -8.99 11.40 4.60
C LEU A 259 -8.49 12.84 4.74
N MET A 260 -7.43 13.23 4.01
CA MET A 260 -6.90 14.60 4.00
C MET A 260 -7.94 15.61 3.54
N ILE A 261 -8.71 15.31 2.49
CA ILE A 261 -9.78 16.19 2.00
C ILE A 261 -10.74 16.55 3.15
N PHE A 262 -11.26 15.54 3.85
CA PHE A 262 -12.19 15.79 4.97
C PHE A 262 -11.51 16.43 6.18
N ALA A 263 -10.25 16.11 6.47
CA ALA A 263 -9.48 16.75 7.54
C ALA A 263 -9.29 18.25 7.24
N LEU A 264 -8.93 18.63 6.02
CA LEU A 264 -8.79 20.03 5.63
C LEU A 264 -10.14 20.77 5.66
N LEU A 265 -11.24 20.13 5.24
CA LEU A 265 -12.59 20.69 5.38
C LEU A 265 -12.94 20.94 6.85
N SER A 266 -12.59 20.01 7.76
CA SER A 266 -12.81 20.17 9.20
C SER A 266 -12.01 21.34 9.80
N LEU A 267 -10.90 21.70 9.17
CA LEU A 267 -10.03 22.84 9.55
C LEU A 267 -10.42 24.15 8.85
N GLY A 268 -11.58 24.18 8.17
CA GLY A 268 -12.15 25.40 7.56
C GLY A 268 -11.71 25.67 6.12
N HIS A 269 -11.09 24.71 5.43
CA HIS A 269 -10.87 24.84 3.99
C HIS A 269 -12.19 24.72 3.23
N PHE A 270 -12.37 25.52 2.19
CA PHE A 270 -13.58 25.49 1.37
C PHE A 270 -13.55 24.34 0.38
N LYS A 271 -14.69 23.66 0.20
CA LYS A 271 -14.82 22.54 -0.75
C LYS A 271 -14.46 22.92 -2.20
N ASN A 272 -14.73 24.18 -2.58
CA ASN A 272 -14.39 24.73 -3.89
C ASN A 272 -13.01 25.41 -3.90
N GLY A 273 -12.25 25.34 -2.81
CA GLY A 273 -10.90 25.90 -2.72
C GLY A 273 -9.89 25.08 -3.53
N PRO A 274 -8.78 25.71 -3.99
CA PRO A 274 -7.86 25.05 -4.92
C PRO A 274 -7.23 23.78 -4.37
N ILE A 275 -6.91 23.71 -3.08
CA ILE A 275 -6.30 22.52 -2.46
C ILE A 275 -7.26 21.31 -2.53
N ILE A 276 -8.53 21.52 -2.15
CA ILE A 276 -9.54 20.45 -2.18
C ILE A 276 -9.83 20.03 -3.62
N GLN A 277 -9.98 20.99 -4.53
CA GLN A 277 -10.23 20.70 -5.95
C GLN A 277 -9.08 19.94 -6.60
N ASN A 278 -7.83 20.30 -6.30
CA ASN A 278 -6.66 19.59 -6.79
C ASN A 278 -6.57 18.17 -6.21
N ALA A 279 -6.86 18.00 -4.92
CA ALA A 279 -6.89 16.66 -4.30
C ALA A 279 -7.96 15.76 -4.94
N VAL A 280 -9.16 16.29 -5.23
CA VAL A 280 -10.21 15.54 -5.96
C VAL A 280 -9.75 15.19 -7.38
N LYS A 281 -9.10 16.13 -8.11
CA LYS A 281 -8.53 15.86 -9.44
C LYS A 281 -7.45 14.77 -9.37
N GLY A 282 -6.58 14.82 -8.37
CA GLY A 282 -5.56 13.79 -8.14
C GLY A 282 -6.17 12.42 -7.93
N LEU A 283 -7.26 12.31 -7.14
CA LEU A 283 -7.99 11.05 -7.01
C LEU A 283 -8.62 10.62 -8.34
N LEU A 284 -9.26 11.53 -9.08
CA LEU A 284 -9.84 11.23 -10.40
C LEU A 284 -8.81 10.73 -11.40
N SER A 285 -7.57 11.22 -11.36
CA SER A 285 -6.48 10.75 -12.24
C SER A 285 -6.03 9.31 -11.95
N MET A 286 -6.39 8.74 -10.79
CA MET A 286 -6.15 7.33 -10.48
C MET A 286 -7.18 6.39 -11.12
N ALA A 287 -8.19 6.91 -11.82
CA ALA A 287 -9.17 6.10 -12.53
C ALA A 287 -8.52 5.33 -13.68
N THR A 288 -8.90 4.09 -13.82
CA THR A 288 -8.47 3.19 -14.90
C THR A 288 -9.65 2.35 -15.38
N VAL A 289 -9.44 1.50 -16.36
CA VAL A 289 -10.47 0.58 -16.85
C VAL A 289 -9.97 -0.85 -16.69
N ILE A 290 -10.77 -1.69 -16.00
CA ILE A 290 -10.53 -3.12 -15.85
C ILE A 290 -11.81 -3.84 -16.30
N ASP A 291 -11.68 -4.82 -17.20
CA ASP A 291 -12.82 -5.57 -17.76
C ASP A 291 -13.92 -4.66 -18.37
N GLY A 292 -13.53 -3.55 -18.98
CA GLY A 292 -14.44 -2.58 -19.60
C GLY A 292 -15.19 -1.66 -18.62
N LEU A 293 -14.93 -1.74 -17.33
CA LEU A 293 -15.53 -0.90 -16.29
C LEU A 293 -14.48 -0.02 -15.60
N PRO A 294 -14.85 1.21 -15.20
CA PRO A 294 -13.93 2.07 -14.47
C PRO A 294 -13.63 1.50 -13.08
N HIS A 295 -12.40 1.66 -12.65
CA HIS A 295 -11.88 1.30 -11.34
C HIS A 295 -10.99 2.41 -10.79
N MET A 296 -11.11 2.68 -9.50
CA MET A 296 -10.24 3.61 -8.79
C MET A 296 -9.06 2.86 -8.18
N GLN A 297 -7.87 3.06 -8.71
CA GLN A 297 -6.66 2.47 -8.14
C GLN A 297 -6.35 3.07 -6.76
N TYR A 298 -5.73 2.28 -5.89
CA TYR A 298 -5.24 2.77 -4.60
C TYR A 298 -4.06 3.74 -4.74
N THR A 299 -3.20 3.48 -5.71
CA THR A 299 -2.11 4.30 -6.23
C THR A 299 -1.79 3.85 -7.64
N THR A 300 -1.07 4.62 -8.44
CA THR A 300 -0.59 4.18 -9.76
C THR A 300 0.69 3.37 -9.61
N ALA A 301 0.97 2.45 -10.52
CA ALA A 301 2.15 1.57 -10.48
C ALA A 301 3.13 1.85 -11.64
N ASN A 302 3.15 3.06 -12.17
CA ASN A 302 3.86 3.36 -13.42
C ASN A 302 5.37 3.14 -13.31
N VAL A 303 6.00 3.56 -12.21
CA VAL A 303 7.46 3.38 -12.01
C VAL A 303 7.79 1.90 -11.88
N TRP A 304 7.04 1.18 -11.04
CA TRP A 304 7.18 -0.26 -10.86
C TRP A 304 7.03 -1.04 -12.16
N ASN A 305 5.91 -0.82 -12.87
CA ASN A 305 5.64 -1.48 -14.15
C ASN A 305 6.74 -1.19 -15.16
N THR A 306 7.15 0.07 -15.27
CA THR A 306 8.18 0.49 -16.24
C THR A 306 9.53 -0.15 -15.93
N ALA A 307 9.92 -0.19 -14.67
CA ALA A 307 11.16 -0.81 -14.24
C ALA A 307 11.19 -2.32 -14.57
N LEU A 308 10.14 -3.05 -14.19
CA LEU A 308 10.06 -4.49 -14.44
C LEU A 308 9.99 -4.84 -15.91
N ILE A 309 9.16 -4.11 -16.68
CA ILE A 309 8.96 -4.37 -18.12
C ILE A 309 10.23 -4.03 -18.90
N SER A 310 10.83 -2.86 -18.66
CA SER A 310 12.09 -2.48 -19.32
C SER A 310 13.19 -3.50 -19.04
N TYR A 311 13.33 -3.92 -17.79
CA TYR A 311 14.31 -4.95 -17.41
C TYR A 311 14.03 -6.29 -18.10
N ALA A 312 12.78 -6.75 -18.13
CA ALA A 312 12.39 -8.00 -18.77
C ALA A 312 12.65 -7.98 -20.30
N MET A 313 12.28 -6.88 -20.97
CA MET A 313 12.54 -6.71 -22.41
C MET A 313 14.04 -6.75 -22.73
N GLN A 314 14.86 -6.08 -21.92
CA GLN A 314 16.32 -6.09 -22.10
C GLN A 314 16.91 -7.49 -21.90
N ASN A 315 16.38 -8.28 -20.95
CA ASN A 315 16.81 -9.66 -20.72
C ASN A 315 16.31 -10.61 -21.83
N ALA A 316 15.20 -10.28 -22.48
CA ALA A 316 14.70 -10.97 -23.67
C ALA A 316 15.47 -10.59 -24.96
N GLY A 317 16.55 -9.78 -24.85
CA GLY A 317 17.43 -9.44 -25.97
C GLY A 317 17.09 -8.13 -26.69
N VAL A 318 16.11 -7.34 -26.22
CA VAL A 318 15.85 -6.01 -26.78
C VAL A 318 17.01 -5.07 -26.44
N PRO A 319 17.67 -4.44 -27.42
CA PRO A 319 18.82 -3.58 -27.16
C PRO A 319 18.41 -2.31 -26.41
N LYS A 320 19.35 -1.75 -25.65
CA LYS A 320 19.10 -0.50 -24.88
C LYS A 320 18.83 0.71 -25.79
N GLU A 321 19.28 0.67 -27.03
CA GLU A 321 19.06 1.69 -28.05
C GLU A 321 17.67 1.61 -28.71
N ASP A 322 16.92 0.51 -28.47
CA ASP A 322 15.52 0.41 -28.93
C ASP A 322 14.69 1.57 -28.37
N LYS A 323 13.87 2.18 -29.23
CA LYS A 323 13.10 3.38 -28.89
C LYS A 323 12.25 3.21 -27.63
N THR A 324 11.68 2.02 -27.43
CA THR A 324 10.85 1.68 -26.29
C THR A 324 11.68 1.63 -25.00
N VAL A 325 12.81 0.91 -25.02
CA VAL A 325 13.72 0.81 -23.86
C VAL A 325 14.31 2.18 -23.52
N ALA A 326 14.76 2.93 -24.54
CA ALA A 326 15.30 4.28 -24.34
C ALA A 326 14.25 5.25 -23.76
N ALA A 327 12.97 5.16 -24.18
CA ALA A 327 11.88 5.96 -23.60
C ALA A 327 11.63 5.57 -22.14
N ALA A 328 11.57 4.28 -21.82
CA ALA A 328 11.43 3.78 -20.47
C ALA A 328 12.56 4.25 -19.54
N ASN A 329 13.81 4.19 -20.02
CA ASN A 329 14.96 4.65 -19.25
C ASN A 329 14.91 6.16 -18.96
N ARG A 330 14.51 6.98 -19.95
CA ARG A 330 14.29 8.42 -19.73
C ARG A 330 13.17 8.68 -18.71
N TYR A 331 12.06 7.95 -18.81
CA TYR A 331 10.99 8.04 -17.83
C TYR A 331 11.50 7.71 -16.41
N LEU A 332 12.15 6.56 -16.21
CA LEU A 332 12.70 6.18 -14.91
C LEU A 332 13.68 7.23 -14.35
N LEU A 333 14.61 7.73 -15.18
CA LEU A 333 15.53 8.79 -14.76
C LEU A 333 14.80 10.07 -14.32
N SER A 334 13.70 10.43 -14.98
CA SER A 334 12.89 11.59 -14.62
C SER A 334 12.14 11.41 -13.28
N ARG A 335 11.97 10.18 -12.83
CA ARG A 335 11.28 9.84 -11.57
C ARG A 335 12.22 9.59 -10.39
N GLN A 336 13.55 9.69 -10.58
CA GLN A 336 14.48 9.61 -9.46
C GLN A 336 14.28 10.76 -8.48
N HIS A 337 14.16 10.43 -7.19
CA HIS A 337 13.97 11.44 -6.16
C HIS A 337 15.25 12.25 -5.93
N ASN A 338 15.11 13.56 -5.91
CA ASN A 338 16.16 14.53 -5.59
C ASN A 338 15.86 15.33 -4.31
N ARG A 339 14.74 15.03 -3.66
CA ARG A 339 14.29 15.65 -2.41
C ARG A 339 14.27 14.64 -1.28
N SER A 340 14.51 15.13 -0.06
CA SER A 340 14.35 14.31 1.14
C SER A 340 12.90 14.31 1.59
N GLY A 341 12.41 13.12 1.96
CA GLY A 341 11.14 12.92 2.64
C GLY A 341 11.32 12.51 4.10
N ASP A 342 10.28 11.94 4.71
CA ASP A 342 10.27 11.53 6.11
C ASP A 342 11.29 10.42 6.44
N TRP A 343 11.64 9.58 5.47
CA TRP A 343 12.69 8.57 5.60
C TRP A 343 14.01 9.14 6.14
N LYS A 344 14.26 10.44 5.90
CA LYS A 344 15.44 11.16 6.37
C LYS A 344 15.53 11.27 7.88
N ILE A 345 14.41 11.19 8.60
CA ILE A 345 14.34 11.30 10.07
C ILE A 345 15.13 10.17 10.73
N HIS A 346 14.96 8.96 10.23
CA HIS A 346 15.67 7.78 10.73
C HIS A 346 16.96 7.46 9.96
N ASN A 347 17.23 8.18 8.86
CA ASN A 347 18.44 8.09 8.07
C ASN A 347 19.05 9.49 7.80
N PRO A 348 19.51 10.22 8.84
CA PRO A 348 19.92 11.62 8.73
C PRO A 348 21.11 11.86 7.81
N HIS A 349 21.95 10.84 7.58
CA HIS A 349 23.12 10.90 6.70
C HIS A 349 22.84 10.41 5.27
N GLY A 350 21.69 9.79 5.01
CA GLY A 350 21.30 9.34 3.66
C GLY A 350 21.10 10.52 2.71
N ALA A 351 21.52 10.40 1.47
CA ALA A 351 21.25 11.37 0.41
C ALA A 351 20.07 10.88 -0.47
N PRO A 352 19.26 11.78 -1.07
CA PRO A 352 18.23 11.38 -2.02
C PRO A 352 18.81 10.62 -3.22
N GLY A 353 18.02 9.74 -3.82
CA GLY A 353 18.49 8.95 -4.97
C GLY A 353 17.63 7.72 -5.27
N GLY A 354 16.63 7.42 -4.43
CA GLY A 354 15.70 6.32 -4.63
C GLY A 354 14.58 6.64 -5.61
N TRP A 355 13.75 5.65 -5.88
CA TRP A 355 12.51 5.73 -6.65
C TRP A 355 11.34 5.26 -5.79
N GLY A 356 10.15 5.75 -6.09
CA GLY A 356 8.91 5.28 -5.49
C GLY A 356 8.00 4.62 -6.51
N PHE A 357 6.94 3.99 -6.05
CA PHE A 357 6.07 3.09 -6.81
C PHE A 357 5.25 3.78 -7.91
N SER A 358 4.69 4.96 -7.59
CA SER A 358 3.71 5.64 -8.43
C SER A 358 4.32 6.69 -9.36
N ASP A 359 3.55 7.11 -10.36
CA ASP A 359 3.97 8.12 -11.33
C ASP A 359 4.31 9.46 -10.65
N ILE A 360 3.45 9.91 -9.75
CA ILE A 360 3.60 11.18 -9.02
C ILE A 360 3.93 10.89 -7.56
N ASN A 361 5.17 10.52 -7.28
CA ASN A 361 5.71 10.36 -5.94
C ASN A 361 7.09 11.00 -5.90
N THR A 362 7.24 12.09 -5.17
CA THR A 362 8.47 12.91 -5.19
C THR A 362 9.29 12.85 -3.90
N ILE A 363 8.72 12.31 -2.82
CA ILE A 363 9.31 12.36 -1.47
C ILE A 363 9.31 11.04 -0.71
N ASN A 364 8.64 10.01 -1.23
CA ASN A 364 8.51 8.71 -0.57
C ASN A 364 9.08 7.58 -1.44
N PRO A 365 10.42 7.50 -1.59
CA PRO A 365 11.06 6.39 -2.27
C PRO A 365 10.95 5.12 -1.42
N ASP A 366 11.01 3.97 -2.08
CA ASP A 366 11.11 2.69 -1.40
C ASP A 366 12.24 1.82 -1.95
N VAL A 367 12.61 0.82 -1.17
CA VAL A 367 13.77 -0.03 -1.47
C VAL A 367 13.51 -0.94 -2.67
N ASP A 368 12.28 -1.44 -2.82
CA ASP A 368 11.95 -2.39 -3.88
C ASP A 368 11.89 -1.71 -5.26
N ASP A 369 11.17 -0.59 -5.37
CA ASP A 369 11.11 0.21 -6.60
C ASP A 369 12.48 0.75 -7.00
N THR A 370 13.26 1.17 -6.00
CA THR A 370 14.64 1.62 -6.25
C THR A 370 15.49 0.52 -6.86
N THR A 371 15.48 -0.69 -6.29
CA THR A 371 16.28 -1.80 -6.83
C THR A 371 15.77 -2.26 -8.19
N ALA A 372 14.45 -2.23 -8.44
CA ALA A 372 13.86 -2.53 -9.73
C ALA A 372 14.28 -1.51 -10.82
N ALA A 373 14.20 -0.20 -10.51
CA ALA A 373 14.65 0.85 -11.41
C ALA A 373 16.16 0.74 -11.73
N LEU A 374 16.97 0.45 -10.71
CA LEU A 374 18.40 0.26 -10.88
C LEU A 374 18.75 -0.94 -11.79
N ARG A 375 18.00 -2.06 -11.70
CA ARG A 375 18.15 -3.20 -12.62
C ARG A 375 17.84 -2.80 -14.06
N ALA A 376 16.77 -2.05 -14.28
CA ALA A 376 16.38 -1.59 -15.60
C ALA A 376 17.43 -0.65 -16.23
N LEU A 377 18.03 0.21 -15.41
CA LEU A 377 18.98 1.24 -15.86
C LEU A 377 20.44 0.76 -16.00
N ILE A 378 20.78 -0.47 -15.59
CA ILE A 378 22.18 -0.92 -15.51
C ILE A 378 22.95 -0.83 -16.83
N ARG A 379 22.31 -1.26 -17.94
CA ARG A 379 22.95 -1.24 -19.27
C ARG A 379 23.17 0.18 -19.79
N GLU A 380 22.27 1.10 -19.46
CA GLU A 380 22.39 2.53 -19.77
C GLU A 380 23.51 3.17 -18.93
N ALA A 381 23.55 2.88 -17.62
CA ALA A 381 24.57 3.38 -16.69
C ALA A 381 26.00 2.95 -17.08
N ALA A 382 26.17 1.81 -17.71
CA ALA A 382 27.46 1.36 -18.22
C ALA A 382 27.98 2.25 -19.37
N GLY A 383 27.09 2.86 -20.16
CA GLY A 383 27.42 3.67 -21.34
C GLY A 383 27.44 5.19 -21.14
N GLY A 384 26.69 5.73 -20.16
CA GLY A 384 26.45 7.16 -20.02
C GLY A 384 26.83 7.73 -18.65
N THR A 385 27.50 8.89 -18.60
CA THR A 385 27.98 9.51 -17.33
C THR A 385 26.80 9.94 -16.45
N GLN A 386 25.78 10.60 -17.02
CA GLN A 386 24.62 11.10 -16.27
C GLN A 386 23.82 9.95 -15.63
N THR A 387 23.52 8.91 -16.39
CA THR A 387 22.79 7.74 -15.89
C THR A 387 23.62 6.99 -14.85
N ARG A 388 24.95 6.93 -15.05
CA ARG A 388 25.88 6.33 -14.06
C ARG A 388 25.83 7.04 -12.71
N GLU A 389 25.82 8.36 -12.68
CA GLU A 389 25.72 9.12 -11.43
C GLU A 389 24.33 8.99 -10.79
N ALA A 390 23.26 8.97 -11.57
CA ALA A 390 21.93 8.67 -11.07
C ALA A 390 21.86 7.26 -10.44
N TRP A 391 22.42 6.26 -11.15
CA TRP A 391 22.49 4.89 -10.69
C TRP A 391 23.29 4.75 -9.37
N LYS A 392 24.46 5.40 -9.27
CA LYS A 392 25.27 5.41 -8.04
C LYS A 392 24.51 6.03 -6.86
N ARG A 393 23.77 7.14 -7.08
CA ARG A 393 22.94 7.74 -6.02
C ARG A 393 21.87 6.75 -5.52
N GLY A 394 21.23 6.00 -6.42
CA GLY A 394 20.25 4.98 -6.05
C GLY A 394 20.87 3.84 -5.24
N VAL A 395 22.03 3.31 -5.65
CA VAL A 395 22.75 2.29 -4.90
C VAL A 395 23.12 2.79 -3.50
N ASN A 396 23.69 3.99 -3.40
CA ASN A 396 24.08 4.58 -2.11
C ASN A 396 22.86 4.78 -1.20
N TRP A 397 21.71 5.23 -1.76
CA TRP A 397 20.47 5.35 -1.01
C TRP A 397 20.02 3.97 -0.50
N THR A 398 19.98 2.94 -1.35
CA THR A 398 19.57 1.57 -0.98
C THR A 398 20.43 1.01 0.16
N VAL A 399 21.76 1.10 0.04
CA VAL A 399 22.68 0.64 1.10
C VAL A 399 22.45 1.44 2.40
N SER A 400 22.24 2.76 2.31
CA SER A 400 22.02 3.60 3.49
C SER A 400 20.73 3.26 4.26
N MET A 401 19.76 2.60 3.59
CA MET A 401 18.47 2.21 4.17
C MET A 401 18.51 0.89 4.96
N GLN A 402 19.62 0.18 4.97
CA GLN A 402 19.75 -1.05 5.77
C GLN A 402 19.48 -0.80 7.25
N ASN A 403 18.62 -1.60 7.85
CA ASN A 403 18.29 -1.55 9.27
C ASN A 403 19.45 -2.04 10.14
N ARG A 404 19.42 -1.68 11.43
CA ARG A 404 20.42 -2.13 12.43
C ARG A 404 20.40 -3.64 12.67
N ASP A 405 19.32 -4.32 12.33
CA ASP A 405 19.21 -5.78 12.45
C ASP A 405 19.85 -6.53 11.27
N GLY A 406 20.29 -5.79 10.24
CA GLY A 406 20.91 -6.28 9.02
C GLY A 406 19.96 -6.42 7.82
N GLY A 407 18.65 -6.36 8.02
CA GLY A 407 17.66 -6.46 6.95
C GLY A 407 17.28 -5.10 6.32
N TRP A 408 16.39 -5.14 5.34
CA TRP A 408 15.78 -3.95 4.73
C TRP A 408 14.27 -3.93 4.92
N ALA A 409 13.75 -2.75 5.24
CA ALA A 409 12.34 -2.39 5.19
C ALA A 409 12.02 -1.70 3.87
N ALA A 410 10.72 -1.39 3.63
CA ALA A 410 10.30 -0.76 2.39
C ALA A 410 10.67 0.74 2.36
N PHE A 411 10.20 1.52 3.31
CA PHE A 411 10.19 2.98 3.23
C PHE A 411 11.10 3.66 4.25
N GLU A 412 11.26 3.07 5.43
CA GLU A 412 11.91 3.76 6.55
C GLU A 412 12.83 2.82 7.33
N LYS A 413 13.93 3.40 7.78
CA LYS A 413 14.96 2.70 8.54
C LYS A 413 14.56 2.55 10.01
N ASN A 414 14.63 1.33 10.56
CA ASN A 414 14.42 1.03 11.99
C ASN A 414 13.03 1.40 12.55
N VAL A 415 11.97 1.34 11.74
CA VAL A 415 10.59 1.61 12.16
C VAL A 415 9.85 0.29 12.43
N HIS A 416 10.13 -0.34 13.56
CA HIS A 416 9.57 -1.64 13.95
C HIS A 416 9.21 -1.67 15.45
N GLY A 417 8.56 -0.61 15.93
CA GLY A 417 8.25 -0.45 17.35
C GLY A 417 7.40 -1.58 17.92
N LYS A 418 7.90 -2.31 18.92
CA LYS A 418 7.16 -3.39 19.61
C LYS A 418 5.87 -2.90 20.26
N TRP A 419 5.78 -1.62 20.61
CA TRP A 419 4.62 -0.98 21.20
C TRP A 419 3.42 -0.88 20.22
N LEU A 420 3.65 -1.01 18.90
CA LEU A 420 2.56 -1.07 17.90
C LEU A 420 1.57 -2.21 18.19
N LYS A 421 2.01 -3.26 18.88
CA LYS A 421 1.13 -4.36 19.35
C LYS A 421 0.10 -3.90 20.40
N LEU A 422 0.34 -2.78 21.07
CA LEU A 422 -0.57 -2.20 22.05
C LEU A 422 -1.71 -1.40 21.42
N ILE A 423 -1.60 -1.11 20.12
CA ILE A 423 -2.63 -0.37 19.39
C ILE A 423 -3.82 -1.31 19.14
N PRO A 424 -5.04 -0.88 19.47
CA PRO A 424 -6.24 -1.70 19.29
C PRO A 424 -6.72 -1.74 17.84
N VAL A 425 -5.81 -2.06 16.94
CA VAL A 425 -6.03 -2.29 15.50
C VAL A 425 -5.46 -3.65 15.17
N GLU A 426 -6.26 -4.49 14.57
CA GLU A 426 -5.82 -5.80 14.13
C GLU A 426 -4.58 -5.69 13.24
N LYS A 427 -3.54 -6.48 13.53
CA LYS A 427 -2.25 -6.44 12.82
C LYS A 427 -1.60 -5.05 12.75
N ALA A 428 -1.77 -4.22 13.78
CA ALA A 428 -1.24 -2.85 13.83
C ALA A 428 0.27 -2.76 13.50
N GLU A 429 1.07 -3.71 13.97
CA GLU A 429 2.51 -3.76 13.70
C GLU A 429 2.83 -3.95 12.20
N TYR A 430 1.95 -4.63 11.46
CA TYR A 430 2.08 -4.80 10.02
C TYR A 430 1.55 -3.59 9.25
N LEU A 431 0.42 -3.04 9.65
CA LEU A 431 -0.21 -1.91 8.98
C LEU A 431 0.52 -0.59 9.23
N LEU A 432 1.01 -0.41 10.45
CA LEU A 432 1.53 0.86 10.93
C LEU A 432 3.06 0.88 11.11
N GLY A 433 3.71 -0.29 11.15
CA GLY A 433 5.16 -0.42 11.20
C GLY A 433 5.80 -0.64 9.83
N ASP A 434 7.12 -0.60 9.79
CA ASP A 434 7.93 -0.94 8.61
C ASP A 434 9.17 -1.76 9.03
N PRO A 435 8.98 -3.02 9.45
CA PRO A 435 10.08 -3.89 9.84
C PRO A 435 10.85 -4.41 8.63
N SER A 436 12.07 -4.88 8.86
CA SER A 436 12.81 -5.70 7.89
C SER A 436 11.96 -6.89 7.47
N SER A 437 11.98 -7.22 6.18
CA SER A 437 11.26 -8.35 5.62
C SER A 437 12.13 -9.21 4.71
N ALA A 438 11.79 -10.49 4.58
CA ALA A 438 12.61 -11.44 3.84
C ALA A 438 12.60 -11.17 2.34
N ASP A 439 11.47 -10.72 1.80
CA ASP A 439 11.34 -10.35 0.41
C ASP A 439 12.19 -9.13 0.06
N LEU A 440 12.11 -8.03 0.81
CA LEU A 440 12.91 -6.83 0.54
C LEU A 440 14.40 -7.06 0.79
N THR A 441 14.76 -7.74 1.89
CA THR A 441 16.14 -8.08 2.16
C THR A 441 16.73 -8.97 1.07
N GLY A 442 15.98 -10.00 0.65
CA GLY A 442 16.42 -10.92 -0.40
C GLY A 442 16.57 -10.24 -1.76
N ARG A 443 15.59 -9.44 -2.17
CA ARG A 443 15.63 -8.70 -3.44
C ARG A 443 16.72 -7.64 -3.48
N THR A 444 16.99 -6.99 -2.35
CA THR A 444 18.09 -6.04 -2.22
C THR A 444 19.45 -6.75 -2.35
N LEU A 445 19.65 -7.85 -1.64
CA LEU A 445 20.87 -8.65 -1.74
C LEU A 445 21.08 -9.20 -3.15
N GLU A 446 20.01 -9.70 -3.79
CA GLU A 446 20.06 -10.19 -5.17
C GLU A 446 20.50 -9.07 -6.14
N PHE A 447 19.96 -7.86 -5.96
CA PHE A 447 20.38 -6.70 -6.74
C PHE A 447 21.85 -6.33 -6.46
N LEU A 448 22.20 -6.16 -5.19
CA LEU A 448 23.56 -5.73 -4.82
C LEU A 448 24.63 -6.75 -5.27
N GLY A 449 24.38 -8.04 -5.10
CA GLY A 449 25.34 -9.10 -5.45
C GLY A 449 25.51 -9.30 -6.97
N ASN A 450 24.43 -9.17 -7.75
CA ASN A 450 24.48 -9.44 -9.19
C ASN A 450 24.80 -8.21 -10.04
N TYR A 451 24.52 -7.00 -9.56
CA TYR A 451 24.57 -5.79 -10.40
C TYR A 451 25.51 -4.69 -9.89
N THR A 452 26.12 -4.88 -8.72
CA THR A 452 27.11 -3.93 -8.19
C THR A 452 28.48 -4.57 -8.04
N ASN A 453 29.50 -3.75 -7.83
CA ASN A 453 30.85 -4.23 -7.50
C ASN A 453 31.05 -4.39 -5.98
N LEU A 454 29.95 -4.48 -5.21
CA LEU A 454 30.06 -4.77 -3.78
C LEU A 454 30.51 -6.22 -3.61
N GLU A 455 31.68 -6.37 -3.00
CA GLU A 455 32.18 -7.71 -2.68
C GLU A 455 31.23 -8.41 -1.70
N ASN A 456 31.18 -9.75 -1.77
CA ASN A 456 30.36 -10.56 -0.86
C ASN A 456 30.74 -10.36 0.63
N ARG A 457 31.91 -9.84 0.91
CA ARG A 457 32.39 -9.46 2.26
C ARG A 457 32.07 -8.03 2.66
N HIS A 458 31.34 -7.28 1.82
CA HIS A 458 30.84 -5.97 2.22
C HIS A 458 29.88 -6.12 3.43
N PRO A 459 30.02 -5.32 4.51
CA PRO A 459 29.21 -5.50 5.72
C PRO A 459 27.70 -5.58 5.44
N ALA A 460 27.19 -4.76 4.54
CA ALA A 460 25.77 -4.79 4.19
C ALA A 460 25.33 -6.13 3.58
N MET A 461 26.21 -6.81 2.82
CA MET A 461 25.90 -8.11 2.24
C MET A 461 25.93 -9.22 3.31
N GLU A 462 26.94 -9.22 4.16
CA GLU A 462 27.08 -10.20 5.25
C GLU A 462 25.93 -10.08 6.26
N GLU A 463 25.66 -8.87 6.75
CA GLU A 463 24.58 -8.61 7.72
C GLU A 463 23.21 -8.98 7.16
N GLY A 464 22.94 -8.67 5.88
CA GLY A 464 21.69 -9.02 5.21
C GLY A 464 21.51 -10.53 5.02
N ALA A 465 22.56 -11.24 4.60
CA ALA A 465 22.57 -12.70 4.47
C ALA A 465 22.35 -13.39 5.83
N ASP A 466 23.04 -12.91 6.86
CA ASP A 466 22.88 -13.40 8.23
C ASP A 466 21.47 -13.13 8.77
N TRP A 467 20.89 -11.97 8.44
CA TRP A 467 19.51 -11.67 8.80
C TRP A 467 18.56 -12.68 8.17
N LEU A 468 18.67 -12.98 6.88
CA LEU A 468 17.84 -13.99 6.21
C LEU A 468 18.00 -15.36 6.85
N ILE A 469 19.24 -15.81 7.12
CA ILE A 469 19.49 -17.12 7.73
C ILE A 469 18.83 -17.22 9.12
N ARG A 470 18.91 -16.16 9.93
CA ARG A 470 18.30 -16.14 11.28
C ARG A 470 16.77 -16.13 11.24
N HIS A 471 16.15 -15.58 10.17
CA HIS A 471 14.70 -15.44 10.05
C HIS A 471 14.04 -16.53 9.20
N GLN A 472 14.82 -17.56 8.79
CA GLN A 472 14.23 -18.74 8.14
C GLN A 472 13.33 -19.49 9.11
N ARG A 473 12.13 -19.84 8.68
CA ARG A 473 11.19 -20.65 9.46
C ARG A 473 11.70 -22.07 9.60
N LYS A 474 11.16 -22.82 10.56
CA LYS A 474 11.54 -24.21 10.83
C LYS A 474 11.29 -25.14 9.64
N ASP A 475 10.24 -24.85 8.87
CA ASP A 475 9.89 -25.61 7.66
C ASP A 475 10.81 -25.33 6.46
N GLY A 476 11.64 -24.31 6.54
CA GLY A 476 12.57 -23.91 5.48
C GLY A 476 12.10 -22.72 4.64
N SER A 477 10.89 -22.22 4.86
CA SER A 477 10.34 -21.05 4.16
C SER A 477 10.73 -19.72 4.79
N TRP A 478 10.42 -18.63 4.08
CA TRP A 478 10.38 -17.26 4.60
C TRP A 478 9.05 -16.62 4.28
N TYR A 479 8.54 -15.82 5.22
CA TYR A 479 7.38 -14.99 5.00
C TYR A 479 7.77 -13.70 4.26
N GLY A 480 7.11 -13.43 3.14
CA GLY A 480 7.19 -12.17 2.39
C GLY A 480 6.06 -11.25 2.81
N ARG A 481 6.38 -9.97 2.99
CA ARG A 481 5.43 -8.95 3.41
C ARG A 481 4.71 -8.28 2.23
N TRP A 482 5.41 -8.10 1.11
CA TRP A 482 4.96 -7.31 -0.04
C TRP A 482 4.46 -8.15 -1.21
N GLY A 483 4.68 -9.44 -1.15
CA GLY A 483 4.07 -10.44 -2.05
C GLY A 483 3.37 -11.53 -1.25
N ILE A 484 2.51 -12.31 -1.89
CA ILE A 484 1.80 -13.44 -1.26
C ILE A 484 2.73 -14.64 -1.23
N CYS A 485 2.89 -15.16 -0.11
CA CYS A 485 3.51 -14.71 1.15
C CYS A 485 4.79 -15.51 1.28
N TYR A 486 4.63 -16.88 1.42
CA TYR A 486 5.76 -17.79 1.67
C TYR A 486 6.48 -18.20 0.40
N LEU A 487 5.75 -18.42 -0.73
CA LEU A 487 6.38 -18.67 -2.02
C LEU A 487 7.22 -17.47 -2.44
N TYR A 488 6.65 -16.27 -2.36
CA TYR A 488 7.33 -15.04 -2.73
C TYR A 488 8.53 -14.75 -1.81
N GLY A 489 8.33 -14.84 -0.49
CA GLY A 489 9.40 -14.62 0.49
C GLY A 489 10.54 -15.62 0.37
N THR A 490 10.21 -16.90 0.13
CA THR A 490 11.22 -17.97 -0.03
C THR A 490 12.00 -17.81 -1.33
N TRP A 491 11.35 -17.45 -2.44
CA TRP A 491 12.02 -17.11 -3.68
C TRP A 491 13.01 -15.96 -3.47
N ALA A 492 12.56 -14.84 -2.94
CA ALA A 492 13.38 -13.65 -2.76
C ALA A 492 14.58 -13.90 -1.80
N ALA A 493 14.33 -14.56 -0.67
CA ALA A 493 15.39 -14.90 0.27
C ALA A 493 16.43 -15.85 -0.34
N SER A 494 15.98 -16.86 -1.08
CA SER A 494 16.88 -17.85 -1.68
C SER A 494 17.77 -17.23 -2.77
N THR A 495 17.20 -16.40 -3.65
CA THR A 495 17.96 -15.69 -4.69
C THR A 495 18.92 -14.67 -4.10
N GLY A 496 18.51 -13.96 -3.04
CA GLY A 496 19.37 -13.02 -2.31
C GLY A 496 20.56 -13.69 -1.63
N LEU A 497 20.34 -14.82 -0.96
CA LEU A 497 21.42 -15.62 -0.35
C LEU A 497 22.40 -16.14 -1.41
N ALA A 498 21.90 -16.64 -2.54
CA ALA A 498 22.76 -17.10 -3.64
C ALA A 498 23.60 -15.97 -4.21
N ALA A 499 23.01 -14.79 -4.43
CA ALA A 499 23.71 -13.60 -4.92
C ALA A 499 24.76 -13.05 -3.92
N SER A 500 24.58 -13.32 -2.62
CA SER A 500 25.55 -12.98 -1.57
C SER A 500 26.71 -13.98 -1.46
N GLY A 501 26.83 -14.91 -2.42
CA GLY A 501 27.91 -15.92 -2.41
C GLY A 501 27.68 -17.07 -1.43
N ILE A 502 26.48 -17.21 -0.86
CA ILE A 502 26.15 -18.35 0.00
C ILE A 502 26.01 -19.62 -0.86
N PRO A 503 26.80 -20.66 -0.63
CA PRO A 503 26.80 -21.85 -1.49
C PRO A 503 25.48 -22.63 -1.36
N ALA A 504 25.02 -23.25 -2.44
CA ALA A 504 23.81 -24.07 -2.48
C ALA A 504 23.81 -25.23 -1.45
N SER A 505 25.00 -25.67 -1.03
CA SER A 505 25.18 -26.68 0.03
C SER A 505 24.81 -26.18 1.44
N ARG A 506 24.66 -24.87 1.64
CA ARG A 506 24.28 -24.28 2.94
C ARG A 506 22.93 -24.85 3.42
N PRO A 507 22.81 -25.24 4.69
CA PRO A 507 21.57 -25.85 5.20
C PRO A 507 20.32 -25.01 4.96
N ALA A 508 20.40 -23.67 5.01
CA ALA A 508 19.27 -22.78 4.75
C ALA A 508 18.72 -22.95 3.32
N LEU A 509 19.58 -22.95 2.30
CA LEU A 509 19.16 -23.11 0.89
C LEU A 509 18.66 -24.53 0.61
N LYS A 510 19.26 -25.57 1.23
CA LYS A 510 18.76 -26.94 1.12
C LYS A 510 17.35 -27.09 1.69
N ARG A 511 17.08 -26.51 2.88
CA ARG A 511 15.74 -26.55 3.47
C ARG A 511 14.72 -25.80 2.60
N ALA A 512 15.08 -24.63 2.06
CA ALA A 512 14.23 -23.87 1.16
C ALA A 512 13.88 -24.66 -0.10
N ALA A 513 14.86 -25.31 -0.75
CA ALA A 513 14.61 -26.15 -1.92
C ALA A 513 13.68 -27.30 -1.61
N GLY A 514 13.89 -28.00 -0.48
CA GLY A 514 13.00 -29.07 -0.03
C GLY A 514 11.58 -28.56 0.25
N TRP A 515 11.44 -27.39 0.88
CA TRP A 515 10.13 -26.80 1.13
C TRP A 515 9.40 -26.41 -0.19
N ILE A 516 10.08 -25.75 -1.13
CA ILE A 516 9.50 -25.39 -2.43
C ILE A 516 8.99 -26.63 -3.16
N GLN A 517 9.77 -27.72 -3.15
CA GLN A 517 9.35 -29.00 -3.75
C GLN A 517 8.13 -29.60 -3.04
N SER A 518 8.06 -29.49 -1.71
CA SER A 518 6.95 -30.07 -0.93
C SER A 518 5.60 -29.37 -1.14
N VAL A 519 5.59 -28.13 -1.62
CA VAL A 519 4.38 -27.32 -1.87
C VAL A 519 4.07 -27.15 -3.36
N GLN A 520 4.72 -27.94 -4.23
CA GLN A 520 4.44 -27.96 -5.65
C GLN A 520 3.10 -28.64 -5.92
N ASN A 521 2.26 -28.06 -6.77
CA ASN A 521 1.00 -28.64 -7.21
C ASN A 521 1.23 -29.83 -8.15
N HIS A 522 0.22 -30.70 -8.28
CA HIS A 522 0.27 -31.88 -9.17
C HIS A 522 0.49 -31.54 -10.65
N ASP A 523 0.12 -30.34 -11.10
CA ASP A 523 0.35 -29.86 -12.45
C ASP A 523 1.77 -29.32 -12.68
N GLY A 524 2.61 -29.34 -11.64
CA GLY A 524 3.99 -28.84 -11.65
C GLY A 524 4.10 -27.34 -11.35
N GLY A 525 2.97 -26.64 -11.17
CA GLY A 525 2.95 -25.23 -10.80
C GLY A 525 3.01 -24.99 -9.28
N TRP A 526 3.02 -23.73 -8.91
CA TRP A 526 2.88 -23.29 -7.53
C TRP A 526 1.82 -22.21 -7.43
N GLY A 527 1.02 -22.23 -6.37
CA GLY A 527 0.02 -21.22 -6.07
C GLY A 527 -0.16 -21.08 -4.57
N GLU A 528 -0.41 -19.87 -4.12
CA GLU A 528 -0.63 -19.53 -2.71
C GLU A 528 -1.83 -18.62 -2.56
N SER A 529 -2.65 -18.88 -1.54
CA SER A 529 -3.81 -18.08 -1.18
C SER A 529 -3.44 -16.87 -0.32
N CYS A 530 -4.20 -15.77 -0.43
CA CYS A 530 -4.12 -14.66 0.54
C CYS A 530 -4.48 -15.07 1.98
N ARG A 531 -5.11 -16.23 2.19
CA ARG A 531 -5.34 -16.82 3.52
C ARG A 531 -4.04 -17.09 4.26
N SER A 532 -2.94 -17.32 3.55
CA SER A 532 -1.61 -17.50 4.15
C SER A 532 -1.17 -16.28 4.97
N ASP A 533 -1.55 -15.07 4.55
CA ASP A 533 -1.29 -13.84 5.32
C ASP A 533 -2.14 -13.75 6.58
N ILE A 534 -3.39 -14.23 6.54
CA ILE A 534 -4.32 -14.17 7.66
C ILE A 534 -3.89 -15.12 8.78
N HIS A 535 -3.55 -16.35 8.42
CA HIS A 535 -3.27 -17.44 9.38
C HIS A 535 -1.79 -17.62 9.70
N PHE A 536 -0.88 -16.88 9.06
CA PHE A 536 0.58 -17.01 9.18
C PHE A 536 1.09 -18.44 8.94
N GLU A 537 0.42 -19.19 8.06
CA GLU A 537 0.81 -20.52 7.57
C GLU A 537 0.44 -20.65 6.09
N ILE A 538 1.11 -21.56 5.37
CA ILE A 538 0.87 -21.67 3.94
C ILE A 538 -0.48 -22.34 3.63
N PHE A 539 -1.28 -21.67 2.81
CA PHE A 539 -2.46 -22.23 2.14
C PHE A 539 -2.16 -22.36 0.65
N VAL A 540 -1.80 -23.56 0.23
CA VAL A 540 -1.55 -23.88 -1.19
C VAL A 540 -2.88 -23.84 -1.93
N ASN A 541 -2.95 -23.06 -3.02
CA ASN A 541 -4.12 -22.98 -3.86
C ASN A 541 -3.81 -23.48 -5.28
N PRO A 542 -4.33 -24.65 -5.68
CA PRO A 542 -4.10 -25.20 -7.00
C PRO A 542 -4.80 -24.44 -8.13
N LEU A 543 -5.79 -23.59 -7.82
CA LEU A 543 -6.63 -22.89 -8.80
C LEU A 543 -6.22 -21.44 -9.04
N VAL A 544 -5.39 -20.87 -8.21
CA VAL A 544 -4.94 -19.49 -8.33
C VAL A 544 -3.47 -19.47 -8.70
N ASN A 545 -3.18 -19.29 -9.99
CA ASN A 545 -1.86 -18.84 -10.41
C ASN A 545 -1.78 -17.33 -10.10
N PRO A 546 -1.06 -16.88 -9.07
CA PRO A 546 -1.00 -15.47 -8.68
C PRO A 546 -0.35 -14.57 -9.74
N PHE A 547 0.26 -15.17 -10.77
CA PHE A 547 0.89 -14.47 -11.89
C PHE A 547 0.04 -14.38 -13.16
N MET A 548 -1.19 -14.92 -13.16
CA MET A 548 -2.10 -14.81 -14.30
C MET A 548 -3.54 -14.47 -13.86
N PRO A 549 -3.85 -13.21 -13.52
CA PRO A 549 -5.24 -12.78 -13.56
C PRO A 549 -5.64 -12.67 -15.03
N GLY A 550 -6.53 -13.55 -15.51
CA GLY A 550 -7.28 -13.33 -16.75
C GLY A 550 -6.72 -13.92 -18.03
N MET A 551 -6.15 -15.13 -18.03
CA MET A 551 -6.16 -15.99 -19.22
C MET A 551 -7.08 -17.19 -18.97
N GLY A 552 -8.34 -16.91 -18.77
CA GLY A 552 -9.44 -17.87 -18.80
C GLY A 552 -10.28 -17.62 -20.05
N LYS A 553 -10.07 -18.46 -21.08
CA LYS A 553 -10.73 -18.64 -22.37
C LYS A 553 -10.34 -17.67 -23.47
#